data_7dfeeb8cdbb5597c6c341c38b8961fe0
#
_entry.id   7dfeeb8cdbb5597c6c341c38b8961fe0
#
_cell.length_a   1.000
_cell.length_b   1.000
_cell.length_c   1.000
_cell.angle_alpha   90.00
_cell.angle_beta   90.00
_cell.angle_gamma   90.00
#
_symmetry.space_group_name_H-M   'P 1'
#
loop_
_entity.id
_entity.type
_entity.pdbx_description
1 polymer ?
#
loop_
_entity_poly.entity_id
_entity_poly.type
_entity_poly.pdbx_seq_one_letter_code
_entity_poly.pdbx_strand_id
1 'polypeptide(L)'
;LTIRVEEIEGANKSGATLGEVLLNPTRIYVDPIIDLIDSCRQGAGPCASEDIKAIAHITGGGLSNLLRLHDSLGWHISNPLPIPPEFKWMADTGPVENLEMHRVFNMGMGMCIAVSEGVAENVEKWLAERLSGSRIVGVVTDDGHRVTHADSEIVFEHY
;
A
#
# COMPACT_ATOMS: atom_id res chain seq x y z
N LEU A 1 -13.93 -22.11 -13.53
CA LEU A 1 -14.58 -21.62 -12.31
C LEU A 1 -15.23 -20.28 -12.61
N THR A 2 -16.55 -20.22 -12.72
CA THR A 2 -17.26 -18.98 -13.06
C THR A 2 -18.02 -18.55 -11.80
N ILE A 3 -17.34 -17.79 -10.94
CA ILE A 3 -17.98 -17.06 -9.85
C ILE A 3 -18.20 -15.65 -10.35
N ARG A 4 -19.40 -15.12 -10.23
CA ARG A 4 -19.70 -13.74 -10.62
C ARG A 4 -19.15 -12.78 -9.54
N VAL A 5 -18.64 -11.65 -9.98
CA VAL A 5 -18.09 -10.60 -9.07
C VAL A 5 -19.17 -10.07 -8.12
N GLU A 6 -20.45 -10.19 -8.49
CA GLU A 6 -21.61 -9.83 -7.66
C GLU A 6 -21.69 -10.68 -6.36
N GLU A 7 -21.06 -11.84 -6.33
CA GLU A 7 -20.96 -12.71 -5.15
C GLU A 7 -19.85 -12.23 -4.17
N ILE A 8 -19.05 -11.27 -4.58
CA ILE A 8 -18.03 -10.64 -3.76
C ILE A 8 -18.60 -9.36 -3.17
N GLU A 9 -18.75 -9.32 -1.86
CA GLU A 9 -19.28 -8.15 -1.15
C GLU A 9 -18.42 -6.91 -1.43
N GLY A 10 -19.05 -5.83 -1.93
CA GLY A 10 -18.37 -4.59 -2.30
C GLY A 10 -17.70 -4.58 -3.67
N ALA A 11 -17.75 -5.69 -4.42
CA ALA A 11 -17.26 -5.71 -5.80
C ALA A 11 -18.14 -4.86 -6.72
N ASN A 12 -17.52 -4.29 -7.74
CA ASN A 12 -18.21 -3.48 -8.72
C ASN A 12 -19.26 -4.33 -9.46
N LYS A 13 -20.52 -3.93 -9.51
CA LYS A 13 -21.63 -4.62 -10.19
C LYS A 13 -21.50 -4.61 -11.72
N SER A 14 -20.31 -4.87 -12.24
CA SER A 14 -20.01 -4.84 -13.68
C SER A 14 -20.37 -6.13 -14.40
N GLY A 15 -20.79 -7.18 -13.69
CA GLY A 15 -21.02 -8.50 -14.27
C GLY A 15 -19.73 -9.25 -14.66
N ALA A 16 -18.56 -8.77 -14.23
CA ALA A 16 -17.29 -9.45 -14.44
C ALA A 16 -17.24 -10.77 -13.66
N THR A 17 -16.53 -11.75 -14.18
CA THR A 17 -16.26 -13.01 -13.49
C THR A 17 -15.12 -12.85 -12.48
N LEU A 18 -15.03 -13.73 -11.47
CA LEU A 18 -13.89 -13.76 -10.55
C LEU A 18 -12.56 -13.88 -11.32
N GLY A 19 -12.51 -14.69 -12.38
CA GLY A 19 -11.31 -14.82 -13.21
C GLY A 19 -10.86 -13.50 -13.82
N GLU A 20 -11.78 -12.70 -14.31
CA GLU A 20 -11.47 -11.37 -14.85
C GLU A 20 -10.97 -10.43 -13.76
N VAL A 21 -11.55 -10.45 -12.57
CA VAL A 21 -11.08 -9.64 -11.42
C VAL A 21 -9.67 -10.04 -10.99
N LEU A 22 -9.40 -11.34 -10.86
CA LEU A 22 -8.08 -11.85 -10.46
C LEU A 22 -7.00 -11.63 -11.53
N LEU A 23 -7.39 -11.45 -12.80
CA LEU A 23 -6.50 -11.13 -13.90
C LEU A 23 -6.29 -9.63 -14.11
N ASN A 24 -6.92 -8.77 -13.32
CA ASN A 24 -6.66 -7.35 -13.39
C ASN A 24 -5.16 -7.09 -13.17
N PRO A 25 -4.52 -6.33 -14.07
CA PRO A 25 -3.09 -6.05 -13.93
C PRO A 25 -2.83 -5.18 -12.69
N THR A 26 -1.67 -5.35 -12.10
CA THR A 26 -1.16 -4.45 -11.07
C THR A 26 -1.17 -3.01 -11.57
N ARG A 27 -1.59 -2.07 -10.71
CA ARG A 27 -1.54 -0.64 -11.02
C ARG A 27 -0.11 -0.23 -11.39
N ILE A 28 0.03 0.56 -12.44
CA ILE A 28 1.33 1.10 -12.87
C ILE A 28 1.66 2.31 -11.99
N TYR A 29 2.73 2.22 -11.22
CA TYR A 29 3.21 3.28 -10.32
C TYR A 29 4.40 4.06 -10.91
N VAL A 30 5.03 3.54 -11.97
CA VAL A 30 6.31 4.07 -12.48
C VAL A 30 6.19 5.54 -12.88
N ASP A 31 5.24 5.87 -13.76
CA ASP A 31 5.11 7.23 -14.29
C ASP A 31 4.86 8.27 -13.17
N PRO A 32 3.86 8.14 -12.28
CA PRO A 32 3.64 9.13 -11.22
C PRO A 32 4.77 9.20 -10.19
N ILE A 33 5.51 8.11 -9.95
CA ILE A 33 6.66 8.14 -9.04
C ILE A 33 7.86 8.84 -9.67
N ILE A 34 8.17 8.57 -10.92
CA ILE A 34 9.23 9.27 -11.65
C ILE A 34 8.90 10.76 -11.76
N ASP A 35 7.65 11.10 -12.08
CA ASP A 35 7.17 12.47 -12.17
C ASP A 35 7.30 13.21 -10.82
N LEU A 36 7.00 12.56 -9.70
CA LEU A 36 7.24 13.09 -8.36
C LEU A 36 8.72 13.40 -8.13
N ILE A 37 9.59 12.42 -8.37
CA ILE A 37 11.03 12.56 -8.14
C ILE A 37 11.62 13.68 -9.00
N ASP A 38 11.28 13.71 -10.29
CA ASP A 38 11.83 14.68 -11.22
C ASP A 38 11.28 16.09 -10.97
N SER A 39 10.00 16.22 -10.63
CA SER A 39 9.41 17.51 -10.23
C SER A 39 10.07 18.05 -8.97
N CYS A 40 10.33 17.20 -7.95
CA CYS A 40 11.03 17.61 -6.74
C CYS A 40 12.48 18.02 -7.03
N ARG A 41 13.21 17.30 -7.88
CA ARG A 41 14.59 17.66 -8.29
C ARG A 41 14.66 18.97 -9.02
N GLN A 42 13.63 19.32 -9.79
CA GLN A 42 13.54 20.58 -10.55
C GLN A 42 13.00 21.75 -9.71
N GLY A 43 12.65 21.51 -8.44
CA GLY A 43 12.06 22.54 -7.56
C GLY A 43 10.61 22.91 -7.92
N ALA A 44 9.94 22.10 -8.74
CA ALA A 44 8.54 22.26 -9.17
C ALA A 44 7.60 21.25 -8.51
N GLY A 45 8.13 20.36 -7.67
CA GLY A 45 7.37 19.31 -6.98
C GLY A 45 6.77 19.80 -5.65
N PRO A 46 6.04 18.89 -4.97
CA PRO A 46 5.37 19.22 -3.70
C PRO A 46 6.32 19.35 -2.50
N CYS A 47 7.59 18.96 -2.65
CA CYS A 47 8.62 19.00 -1.61
C CYS A 47 10.02 19.10 -2.24
N ALA A 48 11.04 19.29 -1.42
CA ALA A 48 12.42 19.14 -1.87
C ALA A 48 12.77 17.66 -2.09
N SER A 49 13.72 17.36 -2.97
CA SER A 49 14.06 15.96 -3.29
C SER A 49 14.61 15.17 -2.09
N GLU A 50 15.30 15.85 -1.17
CA GLU A 50 15.79 15.29 0.09
C GLU A 50 14.68 14.93 1.09
N ASP A 51 13.46 15.42 0.90
CA ASP A 51 12.32 15.07 1.72
C ASP A 51 11.72 13.70 1.37
N ILE A 52 12.01 13.17 0.20
CA ILE A 52 11.67 11.80 -0.17
C ILE A 52 12.73 10.86 0.43
N LYS A 53 12.36 10.12 1.49
CA LYS A 53 13.30 9.30 2.27
C LYS A 53 13.42 7.88 1.75
N ALA A 54 12.29 7.27 1.39
CA ALA A 54 12.28 5.90 0.89
C ALA A 54 11.01 5.63 0.05
N ILE A 55 11.11 4.65 -0.83
CA ILE A 55 10.00 4.19 -1.68
C ILE A 55 10.01 2.66 -1.67
N ALA A 56 8.87 2.04 -1.39
CA ALA A 56 8.69 0.60 -1.41
C ALA A 56 7.51 0.22 -2.31
N HIS A 57 7.75 -0.69 -3.25
CA HIS A 57 6.69 -1.42 -3.93
C HIS A 57 6.30 -2.62 -3.06
N ILE A 58 5.07 -2.66 -2.61
CA ILE A 58 4.56 -3.74 -1.75
C ILE A 58 4.08 -4.88 -2.64
N THR A 59 4.85 -5.96 -2.63
CA THR A 59 4.64 -7.15 -3.46
C THR A 59 4.56 -8.41 -2.58
N GLY A 60 5.03 -9.57 -3.03
CA GLY A 60 5.17 -10.75 -2.18
C GLY A 60 5.99 -10.42 -0.92
N GLY A 61 5.52 -10.87 0.23
CA GLY A 61 6.00 -10.40 1.53
C GLY A 61 5.08 -9.36 2.18
N GLY A 62 4.13 -8.78 1.42
CA GLY A 62 3.14 -7.84 1.94
C GLY A 62 3.78 -6.66 2.67
N LEU A 63 3.22 -6.27 3.80
CA LEU A 63 3.71 -5.11 4.58
C LEU A 63 5.12 -5.30 5.15
N SER A 64 5.63 -6.54 5.28
CA SER A 64 7.01 -6.77 5.73
C SER A 64 8.05 -6.20 4.77
N ASN A 65 7.68 -5.88 3.52
CA ASN A 65 8.54 -5.16 2.57
C ASN A 65 9.06 -3.83 3.10
N LEU A 66 8.34 -3.17 4.01
CA LEU A 66 8.76 -1.91 4.63
C LEU A 66 10.02 -2.09 5.49
N LEU A 67 10.24 -3.26 6.08
CA LEU A 67 11.42 -3.56 6.89
C LEU A 67 12.73 -3.50 6.08
N ARG A 68 12.65 -3.64 4.76
CA ARG A 68 13.81 -3.55 3.87
C ARG A 68 14.32 -2.13 3.67
N LEU A 69 13.56 -1.12 4.07
CA LEU A 69 13.89 0.28 3.85
C LEU A 69 14.89 0.82 4.88
N HIS A 70 14.93 0.23 6.09
CA HIS A 70 15.85 0.65 7.15
C HIS A 70 16.01 -0.43 8.20
N ASP A 71 17.24 -0.60 8.74
CA ASP A 71 17.60 -1.71 9.62
C ASP A 71 17.17 -1.52 11.10
N SER A 72 16.69 -0.34 11.50
CA SER A 72 16.37 -0.04 12.91
C SER A 72 15.05 0.71 13.13
N LEU A 73 14.46 1.28 12.07
CA LEU A 73 13.22 2.05 12.19
C LEU A 73 11.98 1.16 12.14
N GLY A 74 10.94 1.59 12.85
CA GLY A 74 9.61 1.01 12.83
C GLY A 74 8.67 1.72 11.83
N TRP A 75 7.60 1.03 11.48
CA TRP A 75 6.57 1.49 10.54
C TRP A 75 5.20 1.25 11.17
N HIS A 76 4.49 2.30 11.53
CA HIS A 76 3.16 2.19 12.12
C HIS A 76 2.08 2.58 11.10
N ILE A 77 1.33 1.59 10.61
CA ILE A 77 0.22 1.78 9.66
C ILE A 77 -1.07 2.01 10.47
N SER A 78 -1.37 3.25 10.79
CA SER A 78 -2.53 3.64 11.60
C SER A 78 -3.81 3.88 10.80
N ASN A 79 -3.69 4.13 9.48
CA ASN A 79 -4.81 4.43 8.60
C ASN A 79 -4.64 3.70 7.25
N PRO A 80 -4.71 2.35 7.23
CA PRO A 80 -4.51 1.56 6.03
C PRO A 80 -5.50 1.92 4.93
N LEU A 81 -5.13 1.62 3.69
CA LEU A 81 -6.06 1.72 2.57
C LEU A 81 -7.17 0.66 2.70
N PRO A 82 -8.36 0.90 2.11
CA PRO A 82 -9.41 -0.12 2.05
C PRO A 82 -8.89 -1.39 1.38
N ILE A 83 -9.16 -2.53 2.02
CA ILE A 83 -8.82 -3.84 1.45
C ILE A 83 -9.71 -4.09 0.22
N PRO A 84 -9.14 -4.42 -0.95
CA PRO A 84 -9.91 -4.81 -2.11
C PRO A 84 -10.83 -6.02 -1.82
N PRO A 85 -12.08 -6.02 -2.32
CA PRO A 85 -13.06 -7.05 -1.99
C PRO A 85 -12.63 -8.46 -2.40
N GLU A 86 -11.83 -8.60 -3.45
CA GLU A 86 -11.25 -9.87 -3.88
C GLU A 86 -10.34 -10.50 -2.83
N PHE A 87 -9.58 -9.70 -2.07
CA PHE A 87 -8.74 -10.22 -0.98
C PHE A 87 -9.59 -10.69 0.20
N LYS A 88 -10.64 -9.94 0.55
CA LYS A 88 -11.61 -10.37 1.56
C LYS A 88 -12.26 -11.69 1.16
N TRP A 89 -12.72 -11.80 -0.08
CA TRP A 89 -13.31 -13.02 -0.62
C TRP A 89 -12.31 -14.19 -0.55
N MET A 90 -11.04 -14.00 -0.89
CA MET A 90 -10.01 -15.03 -0.81
C MET A 90 -9.79 -15.50 0.64
N ALA A 91 -9.71 -14.59 1.60
CA ALA A 91 -9.56 -14.92 3.02
C ALA A 91 -10.75 -15.77 3.52
N ASP A 92 -11.98 -15.34 3.22
CA ASP A 92 -13.21 -16.01 3.66
C ASP A 92 -13.39 -17.39 3.01
N THR A 93 -13.04 -17.52 1.72
CA THR A 93 -13.21 -18.78 0.95
C THR A 93 -12.10 -19.79 1.24
N GLY A 94 -10.86 -19.31 1.44
CA GLY A 94 -9.68 -20.15 1.69
C GLY A 94 -9.39 -20.42 3.16
N PRO A 95 -10.23 -20.05 4.13
CA PRO A 95 -10.02 -19.76 5.55
C PRO A 95 -8.57 -19.38 5.90
N VAL A 96 -8.06 -18.31 5.23
CA VAL A 96 -6.71 -17.84 5.42
C VAL A 96 -6.69 -16.81 6.57
N GLU A 97 -5.78 -17.00 7.52
CA GLU A 97 -5.57 -16.11 8.65
C GLU A 97 -5.24 -14.68 8.19
N ASN A 98 -5.75 -13.67 8.91
CA ASN A 98 -5.58 -12.25 8.56
C ASN A 98 -4.10 -11.84 8.49
N LEU A 99 -3.28 -12.30 9.42
CA LEU A 99 -1.83 -12.07 9.41
C LEU A 99 -1.17 -12.64 8.14
N GLU A 100 -1.58 -13.84 7.71
CA GLU A 100 -1.03 -14.46 6.50
C GLU A 100 -1.47 -13.72 5.24
N MET A 101 -2.70 -13.21 5.17
CA MET A 101 -3.15 -12.35 4.08
C MET A 101 -2.25 -11.11 3.94
N HIS A 102 -1.91 -10.45 5.06
CA HIS A 102 -1.02 -9.27 5.07
C HIS A 102 0.46 -9.60 4.84
N ARG A 103 0.84 -10.88 5.00
CA ARG A 103 2.18 -11.37 4.67
C ARG A 103 2.33 -11.68 3.18
N VAL A 104 1.28 -12.16 2.55
CA VAL A 104 1.33 -12.59 1.14
C VAL A 104 0.95 -11.46 0.20
N PHE A 105 -0.07 -10.67 0.55
CA PHE A 105 -0.66 -9.65 -0.30
C PHE A 105 -0.42 -8.23 0.21
N ASN A 106 -0.49 -7.27 -0.69
CA ASN A 106 -0.36 -5.85 -0.35
C ASN A 106 -1.61 -5.26 0.35
N MET A 107 -2.69 -6.00 0.40
CA MET A 107 -3.97 -5.63 1.03
C MET A 107 -4.49 -4.23 0.65
N GLY A 108 -4.25 -3.82 -0.61
CA GLY A 108 -4.62 -2.51 -1.16
C GLY A 108 -3.51 -1.45 -1.12
N MET A 109 -2.40 -1.71 -0.44
CA MET A 109 -1.27 -0.79 -0.32
C MET A 109 -0.11 -1.18 -1.24
N GLY A 110 -0.28 -1.01 -2.56
CA GLY A 110 0.71 -1.48 -3.54
C GLY A 110 2.00 -0.67 -3.58
N MET A 111 2.00 0.59 -3.12
CA MET A 111 3.18 1.46 -3.08
C MET A 111 3.16 2.29 -1.80
N CYS A 112 4.30 2.38 -1.12
CA CYS A 112 4.51 3.25 0.04
C CYS A 112 5.68 4.19 -0.22
N ILE A 113 5.53 5.45 0.19
CA ILE A 113 6.57 6.48 0.10
C ILE A 113 6.73 7.08 1.49
N ALA A 114 7.94 7.05 2.03
CA ALA A 114 8.29 7.76 3.26
C ALA A 114 8.84 9.14 2.91
N VAL A 115 8.28 10.15 3.54
CA VAL A 115 8.67 11.55 3.35
C VAL A 115 8.85 12.26 4.70
N SER A 116 9.52 13.41 4.70
CA SER A 116 9.57 14.27 5.89
C SER A 116 8.16 14.69 6.32
N GLU A 117 7.88 14.71 7.63
CA GLU A 117 6.56 14.97 8.20
C GLU A 117 5.96 16.29 7.68
N GLY A 118 6.73 17.37 7.67
CA GLY A 118 6.26 18.71 7.28
C GLY A 118 5.80 18.84 5.82
N VAL A 119 6.06 17.84 4.96
CA VAL A 119 5.66 17.87 3.54
C VAL A 119 4.63 16.78 3.17
N ALA A 120 4.27 15.92 4.12
CA ALA A 120 3.44 14.74 3.86
C ALA A 120 2.11 15.08 3.20
N GLU A 121 1.39 16.12 3.69
CA GLU A 121 0.11 16.54 3.12
C GLU A 121 0.25 17.09 1.69
N ASN A 122 1.34 17.80 1.38
CA ASN A 122 1.57 18.30 0.03
C ASN A 122 1.85 17.17 -0.95
N VAL A 123 2.64 16.17 -0.53
CA VAL A 123 2.93 14.97 -1.32
C VAL A 123 1.66 14.13 -1.51
N GLU A 124 0.84 13.97 -0.46
CA GLU A 124 -0.45 13.29 -0.56
C GLU A 124 -1.36 13.92 -1.61
N LYS A 125 -1.56 15.24 -1.56
CA LYS A 125 -2.39 15.98 -2.53
C LYS A 125 -1.86 15.82 -3.95
N TRP A 126 -0.56 15.96 -4.13
CA TRP A 126 0.08 15.84 -5.43
C TRP A 126 -0.09 14.43 -6.03
N LEU A 127 0.07 13.39 -5.19
CA LEU A 127 -0.13 12.00 -5.60
C LEU A 127 -1.59 11.67 -5.85
N ALA A 128 -2.53 12.18 -5.05
CA ALA A 128 -3.96 11.90 -5.21
C ALA A 128 -4.53 12.36 -6.56
N GLU A 129 -3.96 13.41 -7.15
CA GLU A 129 -4.31 13.87 -8.50
C GLU A 129 -3.88 12.90 -9.61
N ARG A 130 -2.87 12.06 -9.36
CA ARG A 130 -2.23 11.14 -10.33
C ARG A 130 -2.52 9.67 -10.04
N LEU A 131 -2.62 9.35 -8.77
CA LEU A 131 -2.91 8.02 -8.24
C LEU A 131 -4.11 8.12 -7.28
N SER A 132 -5.31 7.98 -7.80
CA SER A 132 -6.53 8.05 -6.98
C SER A 132 -6.45 7.07 -5.79
N GLY A 133 -6.85 7.52 -4.61
CA GLY A 133 -6.80 6.75 -3.38
C GLY A 133 -5.49 6.88 -2.60
N SER A 134 -4.51 7.66 -3.10
CA SER A 134 -3.32 7.99 -2.32
C SER A 134 -3.70 8.77 -1.06
N ARG A 135 -3.14 8.37 0.08
CA ARG A 135 -3.32 9.06 1.37
C ARG A 135 -2.19 8.77 2.33
N ILE A 136 -2.09 9.56 3.39
CA ILE A 136 -1.22 9.26 4.52
C ILE A 136 -1.77 8.04 5.26
N VAL A 137 -1.00 6.95 5.29
CA VAL A 137 -1.39 5.65 5.87
C VAL A 137 -0.78 5.39 7.24
N GLY A 138 0.25 6.15 7.64
CA GLY A 138 0.93 5.92 8.90
C GLY A 138 2.18 6.77 9.05
N VAL A 139 3.02 6.39 10.00
CA VAL A 139 4.25 7.10 10.37
C VAL A 139 5.43 6.15 10.51
N VAL A 140 6.63 6.68 10.30
CA VAL A 140 7.88 6.02 10.65
C VAL A 140 8.17 6.30 12.13
N THR A 141 8.60 5.30 12.88
CA THR A 141 8.84 5.38 14.33
C THR A 141 10.28 4.99 14.67
N ASP A 142 10.74 5.40 15.84
CA ASP A 142 12.05 5.01 16.41
C ASP A 142 11.85 4.07 17.60
N ASP A 143 10.95 3.09 17.45
CA ASP A 143 10.58 2.13 18.50
C ASP A 143 10.97 0.68 18.17
N GLY A 144 11.91 0.50 17.25
CA GLY A 144 12.47 -0.77 16.83
C GLY A 144 12.07 -1.19 15.42
N HIS A 145 12.84 -2.14 14.88
CA HIS A 145 12.70 -2.68 13.51
C HIS A 145 11.46 -3.58 13.40
N ARG A 146 10.30 -2.98 13.19
CA ARG A 146 9.02 -3.70 13.06
C ARG A 146 8.01 -2.92 12.22
N VAL A 147 7.06 -3.64 11.64
CA VAL A 147 5.82 -3.05 11.11
C VAL A 147 4.69 -3.36 12.06
N THR A 148 3.95 -2.35 12.47
CA THR A 148 2.71 -2.47 13.23
C THR A 148 1.55 -1.89 12.44
N HIS A 149 0.34 -2.34 12.73
CA HIS A 149 -0.85 -1.98 11.97
C HIS A 149 -1.97 -1.50 12.90
N ALA A 150 -2.98 -0.82 12.37
CA ALA A 150 -4.19 -0.46 13.11
C ALA A 150 -4.90 -1.68 13.72
N ASP A 151 -4.86 -2.82 13.03
CA ASP A 151 -5.17 -4.13 13.60
C ASP A 151 -3.94 -4.63 14.37
N SER A 152 -4.06 -4.74 15.69
CA SER A 152 -2.97 -5.10 16.60
C SER A 152 -2.46 -6.54 16.42
N GLU A 153 -3.19 -7.40 15.73
CA GLU A 153 -2.75 -8.77 15.41
C GLU A 153 -1.74 -8.80 14.25
N ILE A 154 -1.64 -7.69 13.49
CA ILE A 154 -0.74 -7.59 12.34
C ILE A 154 0.54 -6.92 12.77
N VAL A 155 1.56 -7.73 13.05
CA VAL A 155 2.91 -7.29 13.42
C VAL A 155 3.94 -8.10 12.62
N PHE A 156 4.91 -7.42 12.04
CA PHE A 156 6.05 -8.06 11.36
C PHE A 156 7.36 -7.55 11.98
N GLU A 157 8.21 -8.46 12.42
CA GLU A 157 9.55 -8.18 12.97
C GLU A 157 10.66 -8.67 12.03
N HIS A 158 10.29 -9.46 11.03
CA HIS A 158 11.20 -10.01 10.02
C HIS A 158 10.56 -9.96 8.63
N TYR A 159 11.42 -9.77 7.64
CA TYR A 159 11.05 -9.86 6.23
C TYR A 159 11.02 -11.33 5.79
#